data_d65cd4434db47349d5300b1f239dc160
#
_entry.id   d65cd4434db47349d5300b1f239dc160
#
_cell.length_a   1.000
_cell.length_b   1.000
_cell.length_c   1.000
_cell.angle_alpha   90.00
_cell.angle_beta   90.00
_cell.angle_gamma   90.00
#
_symmetry.space_group_name_H-M   'P 1'
#
loop_
_entity.id
_entity.type
_entity.pdbx_description
1 polymer ?
#
loop_
_entity_poly.entity_id
_entity_poly.type
_entity_poly.pdbx_seq_one_letter_code
_entity_poly.pdbx_strand_id
1 'polypeptide(L)'
;MFVHPSLLGNNIDVGVTGAMMKAVTTISFFLLIHIEAVKSKGNSTDHVGELEMDNEVKVPPVVNSTFHMHLQGSLLEDTCVIKPFQSDTLDTCSYNTSSPLIIIIHGWTMSGKMEEWIFSLALALKTRLERVNILIIDWRPLAFQPYPTAAKNARQVGLDVANLLKWLEETTQLSMDKVHLIGYSLGAHVAGFAGSHFTKAKKLGRITGLDPAGPNFEGVPASDRLSPDDGKFVDVIHTFAKSSIGLAVGIKQTVGHVDFYPNGGYFQPGCHMSDIYNNVYKYGLEGVPKTIKCAHQRAVHLFIDSLLNTDQQMTAYRCRTDHAFDQGLCLDCKKNRCNTLGYGARKVYNGDYSKGLYLKTGTQTPFKVYHYQIKVMVLNLIEQDKASISIALSGSEGESPHIPITLSLEHPENKTYSTLLAVGLGLGELQAVHLRLTGVEDWSNWWRRIMNRNGDSNDTELIVAKIRLKCGESQEKTWFCDQTAAVTHLKPAKEHKFVRCQHSKKKKRSSRNLQDNIHSQGFPISPRQTKTEESETG
;
A
#
# COMPACT_ATOMS: atom_id res chain seq x y z
N MET A 1 -4.78 -1.90 -63.58
CA MET A 1 -6.10 -1.27 -63.35
C MET A 1 -6.19 -0.98 -61.88
N PHE A 2 -6.01 0.30 -61.52
CA PHE A 2 -5.95 0.79 -60.13
C PHE A 2 -7.35 0.84 -59.55
N VAL A 3 -7.55 0.37 -58.30
CA VAL A 3 -8.63 0.82 -57.44
C VAL A 3 -8.06 1.11 -56.04
N HIS A 4 -8.26 2.34 -55.60
CA HIS A 4 -7.88 2.99 -54.35
C HIS A 4 -8.56 2.33 -53.13
N PRO A 5 -7.89 2.23 -51.97
CA PRO A 5 -8.53 2.00 -50.70
C PRO A 5 -8.63 3.32 -49.90
N SER A 6 -9.76 3.94 -49.91
CA SER A 6 -10.12 5.00 -48.98
C SER A 6 -11.55 4.74 -48.54
N LEU A 7 -11.74 4.57 -47.21
CA LEU A 7 -12.98 4.59 -46.41
C LEU A 7 -13.06 3.41 -45.41
N LEU A 8 -12.24 3.43 -44.36
CA LEU A 8 -12.50 2.72 -43.10
C LEU A 8 -11.63 3.36 -41.99
N GLY A 9 -11.99 4.56 -41.63
CA GLY A 9 -11.45 5.24 -40.45
C GLY A 9 -12.52 6.18 -39.93
N ASN A 10 -13.05 5.90 -38.73
CA ASN A 10 -13.77 6.83 -37.83
C ASN A 10 -15.07 6.33 -37.21
N ASN A 11 -15.32 5.01 -37.03
CA ASN A 11 -16.53 4.58 -36.31
C ASN A 11 -16.29 3.56 -35.18
N ILE A 12 -15.03 3.30 -34.76
CA ILE A 12 -14.75 2.30 -33.72
C ILE A 12 -14.70 2.94 -32.32
N ASP A 13 -14.38 4.23 -32.19
CA ASP A 13 -14.19 4.88 -30.86
C ASP A 13 -15.52 5.23 -30.14
N VAL A 14 -16.59 5.49 -30.84
CA VAL A 14 -17.86 5.89 -30.22
C VAL A 14 -18.64 4.70 -29.65
N GLY A 15 -18.45 3.51 -30.25
CA GLY A 15 -19.12 2.29 -29.80
C GLY A 15 -18.55 1.71 -28.49
N VAL A 16 -17.22 1.79 -28.33
CA VAL A 16 -16.49 1.24 -27.17
C VAL A 16 -16.70 2.10 -25.91
N THR A 17 -16.67 3.43 -26.06
CA THR A 17 -16.97 4.35 -24.94
C THR A 17 -18.43 4.25 -24.50
N GLY A 18 -19.37 4.08 -25.41
CA GLY A 18 -20.79 3.89 -25.10
C GLY A 18 -21.07 2.55 -24.39
N ALA A 19 -20.40 1.47 -24.77
CA ALA A 19 -20.53 0.18 -24.11
C ALA A 19 -19.87 0.16 -22.72
N MET A 20 -18.71 0.81 -22.55
CA MET A 20 -18.07 0.98 -21.24
C MET A 20 -18.91 1.86 -20.31
N MET A 21 -19.46 2.97 -20.78
CA MET A 21 -20.35 3.80 -19.95
C MET A 21 -21.63 3.04 -19.56
N LYS A 22 -22.21 2.24 -20.43
CA LYS A 22 -23.39 1.41 -20.08
C LYS A 22 -23.03 0.30 -19.11
N ALA A 23 -21.85 -0.35 -19.22
CA ALA A 23 -21.38 -1.36 -18.27
C ALA A 23 -21.11 -0.75 -16.88
N VAL A 24 -20.47 0.42 -16.83
CA VAL A 24 -20.22 1.15 -15.58
C VAL A 24 -21.52 1.61 -14.93
N THR A 25 -22.49 2.11 -15.71
CA THR A 25 -23.82 2.50 -15.20
C THR A 25 -24.61 1.29 -14.71
N THR A 26 -24.51 0.15 -15.37
CA THR A 26 -25.23 -1.08 -14.96
C THR A 26 -24.63 -1.66 -13.67
N ILE A 27 -23.30 -1.65 -13.50
CA ILE A 27 -22.64 -2.10 -12.26
C ILE A 27 -22.92 -1.13 -11.11
N SER A 28 -22.89 0.18 -11.36
CA SER A 28 -23.30 1.20 -10.38
C SER A 28 -24.80 1.09 -10.06
N PHE A 29 -25.65 0.74 -11.03
CA PHE A 29 -27.09 0.60 -10.85
C PHE A 29 -27.42 -0.66 -10.02
N PHE A 30 -26.69 -1.77 -10.19
CA PHE A 30 -26.84 -2.95 -9.33
C PHE A 30 -26.32 -2.72 -7.90
N LEU A 31 -25.29 -1.90 -7.71
CA LEU A 31 -24.82 -1.46 -6.39
C LEU A 31 -25.77 -0.43 -5.75
N LEU A 32 -26.37 0.47 -6.53
CA LEU A 32 -27.25 1.56 -6.06
C LEU A 32 -28.71 1.11 -5.80
N ILE A 33 -29.27 0.18 -6.58
CA ILE A 33 -30.64 -0.33 -6.36
C ILE A 33 -30.79 -1.02 -5.00
N HIS A 34 -29.68 -1.50 -4.39
CA HIS A 34 -29.72 -2.09 -3.06
C HIS A 34 -29.52 -1.08 -1.92
N ILE A 35 -29.27 0.21 -2.21
CA ILE A 35 -29.03 1.26 -1.18
C ILE A 35 -30.33 2.03 -0.83
N GLU A 36 -31.33 2.10 -1.71
CA GLU A 36 -32.53 2.93 -1.48
C GLU A 36 -33.71 2.27 -0.73
N ALA A 37 -33.61 0.98 -0.37
CA ALA A 37 -34.74 0.25 0.21
C ALA A 37 -34.88 0.33 1.75
N VAL A 38 -34.07 1.12 2.45
CA VAL A 38 -34.17 1.23 3.93
C VAL A 38 -34.24 2.68 4.41
N LYS A 39 -35.37 3.32 4.13
CA LYS A 39 -35.90 4.41 4.96
C LYS A 39 -37.34 4.05 5.34
N SER A 40 -37.49 3.35 6.41
CA SER A 40 -38.79 3.23 7.08
C SER A 40 -38.61 3.34 8.59
N LYS A 41 -39.40 4.22 9.14
CA LYS A 41 -39.53 4.62 10.53
C LYS A 41 -39.93 3.47 11.45
N GLY A 42 -39.47 3.53 12.69
CA GLY A 42 -40.03 2.76 13.79
C GLY A 42 -39.60 3.30 15.13
N ASN A 43 -40.35 4.28 15.64
CA ASN A 43 -40.39 4.62 17.07
C ASN A 43 -41.12 3.51 17.81
N SER A 44 -40.55 3.04 18.89
CA SER A 44 -41.33 2.48 20.00
C SER A 44 -40.47 2.50 21.26
N THR A 45 -40.87 3.34 22.17
CA THR A 45 -40.51 3.35 23.60
C THR A 45 -41.36 2.30 24.28
N ASP A 46 -40.73 1.43 25.10
CA ASP A 46 -41.41 0.79 26.22
C ASP A 46 -40.46 0.57 27.37
N HIS A 47 -40.83 1.18 28.48
CA HIS A 47 -40.35 0.89 29.85
C HIS A 47 -40.89 -0.44 30.32
N VAL A 48 -40.10 -1.32 30.90
CA VAL A 48 -40.54 -2.26 31.93
C VAL A 48 -39.38 -2.62 32.87
N GLY A 49 -39.54 -2.43 34.06
CA GLY A 49 -39.38 -2.92 35.40
C GLY A 49 -38.25 -3.91 35.67
N GLU A 50 -37.50 -3.56 36.75
CA GLU A 50 -36.69 -4.49 37.55
C GLU A 50 -37.56 -5.61 38.14
N LEU A 51 -37.09 -6.87 38.01
CA LEU A 51 -37.44 -7.97 38.87
C LEU A 51 -36.36 -9.07 38.91
N GLU A 52 -35.82 -9.26 40.08
CA GLU A 52 -35.36 -10.48 40.77
C GLU A 52 -34.39 -11.48 40.10
N MET A 53 -33.34 -11.77 40.90
CA MET A 53 -32.36 -12.84 40.71
C MET A 53 -33.03 -14.20 40.65
N ASP A 54 -32.93 -14.87 39.52
CA ASP A 54 -33.05 -16.31 39.43
C ASP A 54 -31.75 -16.91 38.90
N ASN A 55 -31.40 -18.10 39.41
CA ASN A 55 -30.26 -18.90 38.94
C ASN A 55 -30.49 -19.31 37.48
N GLU A 56 -30.18 -18.38 36.54
CA GLU A 56 -30.22 -18.69 35.12
C GLU A 56 -29.18 -19.76 34.80
N VAL A 57 -29.64 -20.91 34.43
CA VAL A 57 -28.87 -21.86 33.61
C VAL A 57 -28.42 -21.09 32.38
N LYS A 58 -27.17 -20.64 32.34
CA LYS A 58 -26.59 -19.91 31.20
C LYS A 58 -26.68 -20.81 29.99
N VAL A 59 -27.74 -20.67 29.20
CA VAL A 59 -27.85 -21.32 27.88
C VAL A 59 -26.69 -20.77 27.04
N PRO A 60 -25.85 -21.66 26.43
CA PRO A 60 -24.77 -21.19 25.58
C PRO A 60 -25.32 -20.32 24.45
N PRO A 61 -24.65 -19.22 24.09
CA PRO A 61 -25.08 -18.37 22.97
C PRO A 61 -25.15 -19.16 21.68
N VAL A 62 -26.18 -18.89 20.87
CA VAL A 62 -26.32 -19.49 19.54
C VAL A 62 -25.19 -18.95 18.65
N VAL A 63 -24.39 -19.85 18.09
CA VAL A 63 -23.30 -19.53 17.18
C VAL A 63 -23.67 -20.00 15.78
N ASN A 64 -23.67 -19.08 14.81
CA ASN A 64 -24.06 -19.35 13.41
C ASN A 64 -22.87 -19.62 12.48
N SER A 65 -21.66 -19.51 13.00
CA SER A 65 -20.42 -19.73 12.26
C SER A 65 -19.81 -21.09 12.61
N THR A 66 -19.12 -21.74 11.66
CA THR A 66 -18.39 -22.98 11.89
C THR A 66 -16.88 -22.69 11.99
N PHE A 67 -16.22 -23.34 12.95
CA PHE A 67 -14.80 -23.13 13.24
C PHE A 67 -13.99 -24.37 12.84
N HIS A 68 -13.21 -24.27 11.78
CA HIS A 68 -12.40 -25.35 11.25
C HIS A 68 -10.96 -25.23 11.71
N MET A 69 -10.47 -26.17 12.50
CA MET A 69 -9.07 -26.29 12.85
C MET A 69 -8.30 -26.86 11.64
N HIS A 70 -7.35 -26.10 11.11
CA HIS A 70 -6.51 -26.54 10.02
C HIS A 70 -5.41 -27.45 10.55
N LEU A 71 -5.44 -28.71 10.17
CA LEU A 71 -4.49 -29.72 10.64
C LEU A 71 -3.26 -29.80 9.72
N GLN A 72 -3.47 -30.20 8.48
CA GLN A 72 -2.43 -30.38 7.48
C GLN A 72 -3.07 -30.47 6.10
N GLY A 73 -2.34 -30.04 5.06
CA GLY A 73 -2.86 -30.13 3.69
C GLY A 73 -3.48 -28.84 3.16
N SER A 74 -4.09 -28.91 1.98
CA SER A 74 -4.56 -27.73 1.23
C SER A 74 -6.08 -27.70 1.01
N LEU A 75 -6.83 -28.63 1.57
CA LEU A 75 -8.27 -28.79 1.37
C LEU A 75 -9.07 -28.60 2.65
N LEU A 76 -10.36 -28.30 2.52
CA LEU A 76 -11.29 -28.19 3.65
C LEU A 76 -11.46 -29.56 4.36
N GLU A 77 -11.29 -30.65 3.63
CA GLU A 77 -11.34 -32.03 4.13
C GLU A 77 -10.22 -32.32 5.13
N ASP A 78 -9.12 -31.57 5.07
CA ASP A 78 -7.99 -31.67 6.02
C ASP A 78 -8.23 -30.84 7.31
N THR A 79 -9.47 -30.45 7.59
CA THR A 79 -9.82 -29.67 8.78
C THR A 79 -10.65 -30.50 9.76
N CYS A 80 -10.58 -30.11 11.03
CA CYS A 80 -11.39 -30.65 12.11
C CYS A 80 -12.28 -29.55 12.70
N VAL A 81 -13.56 -29.84 12.98
CA VAL A 81 -14.51 -28.84 13.47
C VAL A 81 -14.43 -28.69 14.99
N ILE A 82 -14.04 -27.50 15.46
CA ILE A 82 -14.17 -27.12 16.85
C ILE A 82 -15.58 -26.56 17.09
N LYS A 83 -16.29 -27.17 18.05
CA LYS A 83 -17.61 -26.71 18.48
C LYS A 83 -17.47 -25.94 19.78
N PRO A 84 -17.75 -24.63 19.81
CA PRO A 84 -17.73 -23.84 21.06
C PRO A 84 -18.57 -24.51 22.14
N PHE A 85 -18.11 -24.44 23.39
CA PHE A 85 -18.74 -25.03 24.58
C PHE A 85 -18.73 -26.57 24.63
N GLN A 86 -18.00 -27.25 23.68
CA GLN A 86 -17.76 -28.69 23.68
C GLN A 86 -16.25 -28.94 23.72
N SER A 87 -15.70 -29.09 24.93
CA SER A 87 -14.24 -29.17 25.15
C SER A 87 -13.58 -30.41 24.55
N ASP A 88 -14.33 -31.53 24.40
CA ASP A 88 -13.90 -32.75 23.74
C ASP A 88 -13.46 -32.53 22.27
N THR A 89 -14.01 -31.51 21.61
CA THR A 89 -13.62 -31.16 20.24
C THR A 89 -12.23 -30.54 20.15
N LEU A 90 -11.71 -29.96 21.25
CA LEU A 90 -10.35 -29.43 21.30
C LEU A 90 -9.32 -30.57 21.24
N ASP A 91 -9.53 -31.61 22.04
CA ASP A 91 -8.65 -32.80 22.04
C ASP A 91 -8.73 -33.56 20.73
N THR A 92 -9.95 -33.77 20.22
CA THR A 92 -10.21 -34.41 18.92
C THR A 92 -9.49 -33.70 17.78
N CYS A 93 -9.47 -32.36 17.78
CA CYS A 93 -8.82 -31.54 16.77
C CYS A 93 -7.35 -31.22 17.08
N SER A 94 -6.77 -31.84 18.11
CA SER A 94 -5.36 -31.65 18.49
C SER A 94 -5.00 -30.17 18.76
N TYR A 95 -5.92 -29.43 19.41
CA TYR A 95 -5.67 -28.05 19.79
C TYR A 95 -4.56 -27.96 20.84
N ASN A 96 -3.51 -27.19 20.55
CA ASN A 96 -2.38 -27.04 21.44
C ASN A 96 -2.52 -25.79 22.32
N THR A 97 -2.84 -25.96 23.61
CA THR A 97 -3.08 -24.86 24.56
C THR A 97 -1.86 -23.96 24.80
N SER A 98 -0.64 -24.46 24.53
CA SER A 98 0.61 -23.70 24.69
C SER A 98 0.94 -22.81 23.49
N SER A 99 0.33 -23.08 22.33
CA SER A 99 0.61 -22.39 21.07
C SER A 99 -0.26 -21.15 20.88
N PRO A 100 0.22 -20.13 20.16
CA PRO A 100 -0.61 -18.99 19.76
C PRO A 100 -1.76 -19.44 18.85
N LEU A 101 -2.80 -18.63 18.77
CA LEU A 101 -3.97 -18.85 17.94
C LEU A 101 -4.03 -17.82 16.82
N ILE A 102 -4.13 -18.28 15.58
CA ILE A 102 -4.45 -17.44 14.42
C ILE A 102 -5.81 -17.84 13.87
N ILE A 103 -6.66 -16.85 13.60
CA ILE A 103 -7.99 -17.05 13.03
C ILE A 103 -8.05 -16.36 11.67
N ILE A 104 -8.38 -17.13 10.61
CA ILE A 104 -8.55 -16.63 9.24
C ILE A 104 -10.05 -16.45 8.98
N ILE A 105 -10.45 -15.24 8.53
CA ILE A 105 -11.85 -14.85 8.34
C ILE A 105 -12.03 -14.37 6.89
N HIS A 106 -12.80 -15.14 6.10
CA HIS A 106 -13.06 -14.79 4.70
C HIS A 106 -14.06 -13.64 4.55
N GLY A 107 -14.13 -13.07 3.35
CA GLY A 107 -15.03 -11.98 2.99
C GLY A 107 -16.38 -12.44 2.47
N TRP A 108 -17.10 -11.49 1.82
CA TRP A 108 -18.31 -11.78 1.07
C TRP A 108 -18.06 -12.78 -0.06
N THR A 109 -18.97 -13.72 -0.27
CA THR A 109 -18.86 -14.71 -1.34
C THR A 109 -20.08 -14.68 -2.25
N MET A 110 -19.84 -14.66 -3.56
CA MET A 110 -20.89 -14.76 -4.59
C MET A 110 -21.15 -16.20 -5.03
N SER A 111 -20.24 -17.12 -4.73
CA SER A 111 -20.30 -18.52 -5.19
C SER A 111 -20.69 -19.51 -4.10
N GLY A 112 -20.71 -19.07 -2.83
CA GLY A 112 -20.89 -19.96 -1.68
C GLY A 112 -19.79 -21.01 -1.51
N LYS A 113 -18.68 -20.90 -2.27
CA LYS A 113 -17.53 -21.79 -2.18
C LYS A 113 -16.44 -21.18 -1.31
N MET A 114 -15.68 -22.04 -0.62
CA MET A 114 -14.47 -21.64 0.08
C MET A 114 -13.37 -21.28 -0.94
N GLU A 115 -12.67 -20.21 -0.70
CA GLU A 115 -11.62 -19.70 -1.60
C GLU A 115 -10.27 -20.39 -1.30
N GLU A 116 -9.56 -20.81 -2.34
CA GLU A 116 -8.28 -21.54 -2.24
C GLU A 116 -7.19 -20.78 -1.46
N TRP A 117 -7.20 -19.44 -1.53
CA TRP A 117 -6.21 -18.62 -0.84
C TRP A 117 -6.23 -18.81 0.69
N ILE A 118 -7.38 -19.21 1.27
CA ILE A 118 -7.53 -19.44 2.71
C ILE A 118 -6.60 -20.56 3.16
N PHE A 119 -6.57 -21.66 2.41
CA PHE A 119 -5.69 -22.80 2.69
C PHE A 119 -4.24 -22.49 2.39
N SER A 120 -3.97 -21.73 1.31
CA SER A 120 -2.62 -21.24 0.99
C SER A 120 -2.07 -20.35 2.11
N LEU A 121 -2.90 -19.49 2.71
CA LEU A 121 -2.52 -18.65 3.85
C LEU A 121 -2.28 -19.51 5.11
N ALA A 122 -3.16 -20.48 5.39
CA ALA A 122 -3.01 -21.37 6.53
C ALA A 122 -1.71 -22.18 6.44
N LEU A 123 -1.40 -22.73 5.24
CA LEU A 123 -0.16 -23.45 4.98
C LEU A 123 1.06 -22.55 5.15
N ALA A 124 1.04 -21.33 4.60
CA ALA A 124 2.14 -20.37 4.75
C ALA A 124 2.40 -20.00 6.22
N LEU A 125 1.35 -19.82 7.01
CA LEU A 125 1.44 -19.56 8.45
C LEU A 125 2.05 -20.75 9.19
N LYS A 126 1.64 -21.99 8.89
CA LYS A 126 2.23 -23.19 9.48
C LYS A 126 3.70 -23.37 9.11
N THR A 127 4.03 -23.14 7.83
CA THR A 127 5.42 -23.18 7.36
C THR A 127 6.30 -22.19 8.10
N ARG A 128 5.78 -20.99 8.38
CA ARG A 128 6.52 -19.89 9.04
C ARG A 128 6.65 -20.04 10.55
N LEU A 129 5.64 -20.64 11.23
CA LEU A 129 5.50 -20.56 12.69
C LEU A 129 5.63 -21.89 13.41
N GLU A 130 5.79 -23.00 12.70
CA GLU A 130 5.95 -24.37 13.23
C GLU A 130 4.93 -24.78 14.30
N ARG A 131 4.78 -23.97 15.39
CA ARG A 131 3.86 -24.21 16.52
C ARG A 131 2.78 -23.13 16.56
N VAL A 132 1.64 -23.38 15.94
CA VAL A 132 0.51 -22.46 15.88
C VAL A 132 -0.80 -23.22 15.71
N ASN A 133 -1.85 -22.80 16.41
CA ASN A 133 -3.22 -23.21 16.11
C ASN A 133 -3.76 -22.29 15.02
N ILE A 134 -4.33 -22.84 13.95
CA ILE A 134 -4.96 -22.06 12.89
C ILE A 134 -6.41 -22.48 12.77
N LEU A 135 -7.32 -21.52 13.00
CA LEU A 135 -8.75 -21.70 12.78
C LEU A 135 -9.18 -20.94 11.54
N ILE A 136 -10.03 -21.56 10.74
CA ILE A 136 -10.72 -20.97 9.60
C ILE A 136 -12.18 -20.80 9.99
N ILE A 137 -12.70 -19.58 9.89
CA ILE A 137 -14.12 -19.30 10.15
C ILE A 137 -14.89 -19.48 8.87
N ASP A 138 -15.81 -20.44 8.87
CA ASP A 138 -16.80 -20.61 7.79
C ASP A 138 -18.11 -19.93 8.20
N TRP A 139 -18.40 -18.79 7.63
CA TRP A 139 -19.63 -18.04 7.79
C TRP A 139 -20.38 -17.86 6.47
N ARG A 140 -20.12 -18.74 5.48
CA ARG A 140 -20.75 -18.73 4.15
C ARG A 140 -22.26 -18.58 4.17
N PRO A 141 -23.04 -19.21 5.06
CA PRO A 141 -24.50 -19.02 5.10
C PRO A 141 -24.92 -17.56 5.28
N LEU A 142 -24.12 -16.77 6.03
CA LEU A 142 -24.35 -15.35 6.29
C LEU A 142 -23.60 -14.46 5.26
N ALA A 143 -22.49 -14.94 4.68
CA ALA A 143 -21.70 -14.25 3.66
C ALA A 143 -22.30 -14.38 2.26
N PHE A 144 -22.97 -15.48 1.94
CA PHE A 144 -23.63 -15.74 0.66
C PHE A 144 -25.05 -15.15 0.65
N GLN A 145 -25.13 -13.83 0.92
CA GLN A 145 -26.33 -13.03 0.90
C GLN A 145 -26.07 -11.78 0.04
N PRO A 146 -27.10 -11.03 -0.37
CA PRO A 146 -26.89 -9.71 -0.98
C PRO A 146 -25.94 -8.88 -0.10
N TYR A 147 -25.02 -8.14 -0.74
CA TYR A 147 -23.92 -7.46 -0.04
C TYR A 147 -24.35 -6.62 1.19
N PRO A 148 -25.44 -5.80 1.14
CA PRO A 148 -25.85 -5.03 2.31
C PRO A 148 -26.26 -5.92 3.51
N THR A 149 -26.85 -7.08 3.23
CA THR A 149 -27.22 -8.06 4.26
C THR A 149 -25.97 -8.74 4.82
N ALA A 150 -25.05 -9.19 3.95
CA ALA A 150 -23.78 -9.79 4.38
C ALA A 150 -22.94 -8.81 5.22
N ALA A 151 -22.89 -7.53 4.81
CA ALA A 151 -22.22 -6.48 5.56
C ALA A 151 -22.81 -6.27 6.97
N LYS A 152 -24.14 -6.33 7.09
CA LYS A 152 -24.83 -6.28 8.40
C LYS A 152 -24.54 -7.53 9.25
N ASN A 153 -24.52 -8.70 8.62
CA ASN A 153 -24.25 -9.98 9.27
C ASN A 153 -22.81 -10.06 9.85
N ALA A 154 -21.86 -9.30 9.29
CA ALA A 154 -20.48 -9.26 9.76
C ALA A 154 -20.36 -8.96 11.27
N ARG A 155 -21.30 -8.17 11.83
CA ARG A 155 -21.33 -7.85 13.26
C ARG A 155 -21.70 -9.08 14.11
N GLN A 156 -22.68 -9.86 13.66
CA GLN A 156 -23.07 -11.10 14.35
C GLN A 156 -21.93 -12.13 14.29
N VAL A 157 -21.28 -12.28 13.14
CA VAL A 157 -20.12 -13.18 13.01
C VAL A 157 -18.96 -12.73 13.92
N GLY A 158 -18.76 -11.42 14.09
CA GLY A 158 -17.80 -10.86 15.05
C GLY A 158 -18.11 -11.28 16.49
N LEU A 159 -19.40 -11.28 16.86
CA LEU A 159 -19.84 -11.79 18.17
C LEU A 159 -19.59 -13.29 18.32
N ASP A 160 -19.85 -14.09 17.29
CA ASP A 160 -19.56 -15.53 17.27
C ASP A 160 -18.07 -15.80 17.55
N VAL A 161 -17.18 -15.06 16.88
CA VAL A 161 -15.73 -15.15 17.10
C VAL A 161 -15.34 -14.70 18.51
N ALA A 162 -15.95 -13.64 19.03
CA ALA A 162 -15.69 -13.18 20.41
C ALA A 162 -16.13 -14.22 21.45
N ASN A 163 -17.28 -14.87 21.25
CA ASN A 163 -17.77 -15.93 22.12
C ASN A 163 -16.85 -17.15 22.10
N LEU A 164 -16.38 -17.57 20.90
CA LEU A 164 -15.37 -18.61 20.78
C LEU A 164 -14.10 -18.27 21.60
N LEU A 165 -13.58 -17.06 21.44
CA LEU A 165 -12.35 -16.63 22.11
C LEU A 165 -12.50 -16.57 23.63
N LYS A 166 -13.65 -16.08 24.14
CA LYS A 166 -13.95 -16.07 25.58
C LYS A 166 -14.01 -17.49 26.13
N TRP A 167 -14.70 -18.41 25.43
CA TRP A 167 -14.75 -19.81 25.82
C TRP A 167 -13.37 -20.48 25.80
N LEU A 168 -12.52 -20.19 24.80
CA LEU A 168 -11.14 -20.70 24.74
C LEU A 168 -10.29 -20.11 25.88
N GLU A 169 -10.46 -18.82 26.24
CA GLU A 169 -9.79 -18.20 27.39
C GLU A 169 -10.14 -18.94 28.67
N GLU A 170 -11.43 -19.21 28.90
CA GLU A 170 -11.94 -19.90 30.11
C GLU A 170 -11.49 -21.37 30.18
N THR A 171 -11.53 -22.08 29.02
CA THR A 171 -11.29 -23.54 28.97
C THR A 171 -9.80 -23.88 28.88
N THR A 172 -9.02 -23.08 28.17
CA THR A 172 -7.60 -23.40 27.85
C THR A 172 -6.60 -22.40 28.44
N GLN A 173 -7.09 -21.38 29.15
CA GLN A 173 -6.29 -20.24 29.63
C GLN A 173 -5.54 -19.49 28.52
N LEU A 174 -6.11 -19.46 27.31
CA LEU A 174 -5.56 -18.73 26.18
C LEU A 174 -5.41 -17.25 26.50
N SER A 175 -4.19 -16.73 26.44
CA SER A 175 -3.98 -15.28 26.57
C SER A 175 -4.40 -14.58 25.28
N MET A 176 -5.23 -13.54 25.38
CA MET A 176 -5.66 -12.73 24.23
C MET A 176 -4.48 -12.06 23.50
N ASP A 177 -3.35 -11.85 24.15
CA ASP A 177 -2.11 -11.36 23.53
C ASP A 177 -1.52 -12.30 22.48
N LYS A 178 -1.84 -13.60 22.59
CA LYS A 178 -1.40 -14.64 21.66
C LYS A 178 -2.40 -14.89 20.53
N VAL A 179 -3.46 -14.08 20.43
CA VAL A 179 -4.47 -14.19 19.38
C VAL A 179 -4.18 -13.20 18.27
N HIS A 180 -4.18 -13.69 17.01
CA HIS A 180 -4.07 -12.91 15.79
C HIS A 180 -5.26 -13.22 14.88
N LEU A 181 -6.12 -12.22 14.61
CA LEU A 181 -7.19 -12.32 13.63
C LEU A 181 -6.71 -11.78 12.29
N ILE A 182 -6.92 -12.54 11.21
CA ILE A 182 -6.60 -12.13 9.84
C ILE A 182 -7.89 -12.14 9.04
N GLY A 183 -8.42 -10.97 8.74
CA GLY A 183 -9.68 -10.81 8.02
C GLY A 183 -9.49 -10.22 6.63
N TYR A 184 -10.16 -10.79 5.62
CA TYR A 184 -10.17 -10.30 4.26
C TYR A 184 -11.51 -9.67 3.91
N SER A 185 -11.50 -8.48 3.27
CA SER A 185 -12.73 -7.80 2.80
C SER A 185 -13.72 -7.56 3.95
N LEU A 186 -14.95 -8.08 3.90
CA LEU A 186 -15.90 -8.06 5.03
C LEU A 186 -15.34 -8.77 6.27
N GLY A 187 -14.53 -9.81 6.11
CA GLY A 187 -13.89 -10.52 7.23
C GLY A 187 -12.95 -9.64 8.06
N ALA A 188 -12.41 -8.57 7.47
CA ALA A 188 -11.62 -7.59 8.22
C ALA A 188 -12.48 -6.81 9.25
N HIS A 189 -13.72 -6.47 8.87
CA HIS A 189 -14.68 -5.85 9.79
C HIS A 189 -15.20 -6.85 10.82
N VAL A 190 -15.42 -8.11 10.44
CA VAL A 190 -15.70 -9.21 11.40
C VAL A 190 -14.62 -9.27 12.47
N ALA A 191 -13.33 -9.23 12.07
CA ALA A 191 -12.20 -9.24 13.00
C ALA A 191 -12.22 -8.01 13.95
N GLY A 192 -12.54 -6.82 13.40
CA GLY A 192 -12.72 -5.60 14.19
C GLY A 192 -13.86 -5.73 15.20
N PHE A 193 -15.04 -6.17 14.75
CA PHE A 193 -16.18 -6.40 15.65
C PHE A 193 -15.87 -7.44 16.73
N ALA A 194 -15.16 -8.53 16.42
CA ALA A 194 -14.71 -9.48 17.42
C ALA A 194 -13.79 -8.81 18.46
N GLY A 195 -12.82 -8.02 18.00
CA GLY A 195 -11.88 -7.30 18.87
C GLY A 195 -12.54 -6.28 19.78
N SER A 196 -13.62 -5.61 19.34
CA SER A 196 -14.36 -4.61 20.12
C SER A 196 -15.05 -5.19 21.36
N HIS A 197 -15.28 -6.51 21.41
CA HIS A 197 -15.84 -7.20 22.58
C HIS A 197 -14.84 -7.43 23.72
N PHE A 198 -13.56 -7.04 23.54
CA PHE A 198 -12.53 -7.18 24.57
C PHE A 198 -12.16 -5.83 25.16
N THR A 199 -12.02 -5.80 26.50
CA THR A 199 -11.68 -4.59 27.25
C THR A 199 -10.26 -4.12 26.96
N LYS A 200 -9.94 -2.86 27.30
CA LYS A 200 -8.57 -2.32 27.12
C LYS A 200 -7.48 -3.17 27.80
N ALA A 201 -7.80 -3.83 28.91
CA ALA A 201 -6.85 -4.68 29.63
C ALA A 201 -6.63 -6.05 28.95
N LYS A 202 -7.61 -6.55 28.20
CA LYS A 202 -7.60 -7.89 27.58
C LYS A 202 -7.72 -7.83 26.04
N LYS A 203 -7.20 -6.80 25.38
CA LYS A 203 -7.26 -6.68 23.91
C LYS A 203 -6.51 -7.81 23.21
N LEU A 204 -7.04 -8.21 22.04
CA LEU A 204 -6.38 -9.14 21.14
C LEU A 204 -4.98 -8.64 20.73
N GLY A 205 -4.02 -9.56 20.65
CA GLY A 205 -2.63 -9.23 20.36
C GLY A 205 -2.46 -8.52 18.99
N ARG A 206 -3.11 -9.07 17.93
CA ARG A 206 -3.03 -8.50 16.58
C ARG A 206 -4.31 -8.72 15.78
N ILE A 207 -4.66 -7.73 14.96
CA ILE A 207 -5.65 -7.86 13.89
C ILE A 207 -5.01 -7.38 12.60
N THR A 208 -5.07 -8.19 11.54
CA THR A 208 -4.64 -7.82 10.20
C THR A 208 -5.84 -7.74 9.27
N GLY A 209 -6.10 -6.55 8.70
CA GLY A 209 -7.12 -6.32 7.68
C GLY A 209 -6.51 -6.41 6.28
N LEU A 210 -6.96 -7.38 5.48
CA LEU A 210 -6.54 -7.57 4.10
C LEU A 210 -7.58 -6.96 3.16
N ASP A 211 -7.29 -5.78 2.64
CA ASP A 211 -8.18 -4.93 1.84
C ASP A 211 -9.60 -4.85 2.39
N PRO A 212 -9.79 -4.27 3.60
CA PRO A 212 -11.10 -4.22 4.25
C PRO A 212 -12.16 -3.60 3.33
N ALA A 213 -13.39 -4.10 3.37
CA ALA A 213 -14.46 -3.64 2.51
C ALA A 213 -14.78 -2.15 2.69
N GLY A 214 -14.98 -1.42 1.57
CA GLY A 214 -15.32 0.01 1.58
C GLY A 214 -16.83 0.30 1.69
N PRO A 215 -17.68 -0.29 0.81
CA PRO A 215 -19.11 -0.02 0.83
C PRO A 215 -19.73 -0.35 2.21
N ASN A 216 -20.55 0.55 2.73
CA ASN A 216 -21.15 0.57 4.07
C ASN A 216 -20.17 0.81 5.26
N PHE A 217 -18.86 0.91 5.02
CA PHE A 217 -17.85 1.10 6.08
C PHE A 217 -17.01 2.37 5.89
N GLU A 218 -16.96 2.94 4.69
CA GLU A 218 -16.26 4.21 4.44
C GLU A 218 -16.97 5.37 5.17
N GLY A 219 -16.21 6.16 5.96
CA GLY A 219 -16.73 7.34 6.64
C GLY A 219 -17.61 7.08 7.88
N VAL A 220 -17.89 5.81 8.23
CA VAL A 220 -18.65 5.49 9.44
C VAL A 220 -17.79 5.58 10.71
N PRO A 221 -18.38 5.74 11.90
CA PRO A 221 -17.66 5.74 13.17
C PRO A 221 -16.79 4.50 13.39
N ALA A 222 -15.77 4.61 14.24
CA ALA A 222 -14.84 3.52 14.55
C ALA A 222 -15.55 2.27 15.11
N SER A 223 -16.63 2.45 15.86
CA SER A 223 -17.48 1.37 16.40
C SER A 223 -18.21 0.54 15.34
N ASP A 224 -18.31 1.06 14.11
CA ASP A 224 -19.10 0.45 13.04
C ASP A 224 -18.21 -0.16 11.92
N ARG A 225 -16.91 -0.26 12.15
CA ARG A 225 -15.92 -0.81 11.23
C ARG A 225 -14.67 -1.26 11.99
N LEU A 226 -13.73 -1.90 11.27
CA LEU A 226 -12.39 -2.12 11.79
C LEU A 226 -11.74 -0.79 12.21
N SER A 227 -11.11 -0.78 13.39
CA SER A 227 -10.44 0.41 13.94
C SER A 227 -9.18 0.04 14.73
N PRO A 228 -8.27 1.00 15.01
CA PRO A 228 -7.10 0.76 15.85
C PRO A 228 -7.46 0.31 17.26
N ASP A 229 -8.67 0.66 17.71
CA ASP A 229 -9.14 0.33 19.07
C ASP A 229 -9.51 -1.13 19.27
N ASP A 230 -9.61 -1.92 18.19
CA ASP A 230 -10.07 -3.32 18.25
C ASP A 230 -8.97 -4.31 18.70
N GLY A 231 -7.69 -3.92 18.63
CA GLY A 231 -6.56 -4.76 19.00
C GLY A 231 -5.39 -3.98 19.59
N LYS A 232 -4.44 -4.69 20.22
CA LYS A 232 -3.17 -4.09 20.67
C LYS A 232 -2.36 -3.58 19.48
N PHE A 233 -2.40 -4.33 18.38
CA PHE A 233 -1.84 -3.94 17.10
C PHE A 233 -2.85 -4.26 15.99
N VAL A 234 -3.18 -3.27 15.16
CA VAL A 234 -4.04 -3.40 13.98
C VAL A 234 -3.23 -2.91 12.79
N ASP A 235 -3.01 -3.77 11.80
CA ASP A 235 -2.34 -3.44 10.54
C ASP A 235 -3.23 -3.78 9.35
N VAL A 236 -3.15 -2.96 8.31
CA VAL A 236 -4.06 -3.05 7.18
C VAL A 236 -3.30 -2.91 5.87
N ILE A 237 -3.68 -3.71 4.86
CA ILE A 237 -3.13 -3.65 3.50
C ILE A 237 -4.26 -3.27 2.55
N HIS A 238 -4.19 -2.09 1.93
CA HIS A 238 -5.19 -1.54 1.02
C HIS A 238 -4.74 -1.73 -0.42
N THR A 239 -5.28 -2.71 -1.13
CA THR A 239 -4.86 -3.01 -2.50
C THR A 239 -5.83 -2.54 -3.57
N PHE A 240 -7.11 -2.35 -3.24
CA PHE A 240 -8.10 -1.84 -4.18
C PHE A 240 -9.05 -0.84 -3.53
N ALA A 241 -8.47 0.14 -2.84
CA ALA A 241 -9.18 1.21 -2.12
C ALA A 241 -9.47 2.45 -2.98
N LYS A 242 -8.87 2.55 -4.17
CA LYS A 242 -9.02 3.68 -5.11
C LYS A 242 -9.19 3.19 -6.53
N SER A 243 -10.07 3.87 -7.28
CA SER A 243 -10.28 3.61 -8.70
C SER A 243 -10.66 4.92 -9.40
N SER A 244 -10.08 5.18 -10.57
CA SER A 244 -10.43 6.33 -11.41
C SER A 244 -11.83 6.23 -12.02
N ILE A 245 -12.41 5.03 -12.04
CA ILE A 245 -13.73 4.73 -12.61
C ILE A 245 -14.78 4.33 -11.56
N GLY A 246 -14.49 4.56 -10.26
CA GLY A 246 -15.45 4.32 -9.18
C GLY A 246 -15.68 2.85 -8.80
N LEU A 247 -14.86 1.91 -9.27
CA LEU A 247 -15.03 0.45 -9.02
C LEU A 247 -14.27 -0.08 -7.80
N ALA A 248 -13.69 0.79 -6.97
CA ALA A 248 -12.97 0.36 -5.77
C ALA A 248 -13.92 -0.31 -4.77
N VAL A 249 -13.49 -1.45 -4.21
CA VAL A 249 -14.26 -2.23 -3.24
C VAL A 249 -13.64 -2.21 -1.83
N GLY A 250 -12.36 -1.84 -1.71
CA GLY A 250 -11.66 -1.66 -0.44
C GLY A 250 -11.93 -0.28 0.18
N ILE A 251 -11.83 -0.21 1.51
CA ILE A 251 -11.94 1.05 2.26
C ILE A 251 -10.74 1.95 1.97
N LYS A 252 -11.00 3.25 1.76
CA LYS A 252 -9.98 4.23 1.38
C LYS A 252 -9.30 4.87 2.58
N GLN A 253 -10.06 5.13 3.65
CA GLN A 253 -9.54 5.75 4.87
C GLN A 253 -8.62 4.80 5.64
N THR A 254 -7.70 5.35 6.43
CA THR A 254 -6.90 4.57 7.37
C THR A 254 -7.79 4.01 8.48
N VAL A 255 -7.64 2.73 8.79
CA VAL A 255 -8.43 2.01 9.79
C VAL A 255 -7.57 1.13 10.72
N GLY A 256 -6.25 1.24 10.61
CA GLY A 256 -5.27 0.54 11.43
C GLY A 256 -4.36 1.47 12.24
N HIS A 257 -3.53 0.90 13.09
CA HIS A 257 -2.34 1.57 13.63
C HIS A 257 -1.30 1.79 12.52
N VAL A 258 -1.33 0.92 11.50
CA VAL A 258 -0.45 0.94 10.34
C VAL A 258 -1.26 0.53 9.12
N ASP A 259 -1.31 1.41 8.12
CA ASP A 259 -2.06 1.22 6.88
C ASP A 259 -1.10 1.27 5.70
N PHE A 260 -1.00 0.18 4.96
CA PHE A 260 -0.16 0.04 3.78
C PHE A 260 -0.99 0.23 2.51
N TYR A 261 -0.47 1.01 1.56
CA TYR A 261 -1.08 1.27 0.26
C TYR A 261 -0.14 0.82 -0.87
N PRO A 262 -0.05 -0.49 -1.16
CA PRO A 262 0.72 -0.97 -2.31
C PRO A 262 0.20 -0.34 -3.59
N ASN A 263 1.10 0.22 -4.40
CA ASN A 263 0.79 0.90 -5.66
C ASN A 263 -0.27 2.01 -5.53
N GLY A 264 -0.32 2.67 -4.34
CA GLY A 264 -1.26 3.73 -4.01
C GLY A 264 -2.66 3.25 -3.62
N GLY A 265 -2.91 1.94 -3.55
CA GLY A 265 -4.25 1.35 -3.33
C GLY A 265 -5.13 1.37 -4.58
N TYR A 266 -4.54 1.54 -5.76
CA TYR A 266 -5.18 1.45 -7.08
C TYR A 266 -5.11 0.02 -7.64
N PHE A 267 -5.40 -0.15 -8.94
CA PHE A 267 -5.17 -1.41 -9.64
C PHE A 267 -3.73 -1.89 -9.45
N GLN A 268 -3.59 -3.15 -9.11
CA GLN A 268 -2.30 -3.77 -8.81
C GLN A 268 -1.60 -4.25 -10.07
N PRO A 269 -0.26 -4.22 -10.13
CA PRO A 269 0.49 -4.79 -11.26
C PRO A 269 0.08 -6.24 -11.55
N GLY A 270 -0.14 -6.57 -12.81
CA GLY A 270 -0.69 -7.88 -13.23
C GLY A 270 -2.20 -8.06 -13.08
N CYS A 271 -2.93 -7.00 -12.60
CA CYS A 271 -4.40 -6.95 -12.57
C CYS A 271 -4.91 -5.76 -13.39
N HIS A 272 -4.39 -5.53 -14.61
CA HIS A 272 -4.58 -4.28 -15.35
C HIS A 272 -5.98 -4.12 -15.96
N MET A 273 -6.35 -2.84 -16.22
CA MET A 273 -7.54 -2.45 -16.97
C MET A 273 -7.54 -3.00 -18.40
N SER A 274 -6.36 -3.18 -19.02
CA SER A 274 -6.23 -3.91 -20.29
C SER A 274 -6.77 -5.33 -20.21
N ASP A 275 -6.67 -5.95 -19.04
CA ASP A 275 -7.24 -7.28 -18.79
C ASP A 275 -8.76 -7.21 -18.68
N ILE A 276 -9.34 -6.07 -18.28
CA ILE A 276 -10.80 -5.86 -18.38
C ILE A 276 -11.22 -5.92 -19.84
N TYR A 277 -10.53 -5.22 -20.75
CA TYR A 277 -10.84 -5.25 -22.17
C TYR A 277 -10.71 -6.67 -22.74
N ASN A 278 -9.59 -7.34 -22.49
CA ASN A 278 -9.37 -8.72 -22.91
C ASN A 278 -10.35 -9.71 -22.25
N ASN A 279 -10.66 -9.50 -20.98
CA ASN A 279 -11.62 -10.33 -20.26
C ASN A 279 -13.06 -10.06 -20.69
N VAL A 280 -13.44 -8.80 -20.98
CA VAL A 280 -14.75 -8.47 -21.55
C VAL A 280 -14.87 -9.03 -22.96
N TYR A 281 -13.80 -8.94 -23.77
CA TYR A 281 -13.78 -9.54 -25.10
C TYR A 281 -13.91 -11.08 -25.05
N LYS A 282 -13.23 -11.72 -24.11
CA LYS A 282 -13.19 -13.20 -23.99
C LYS A 282 -14.35 -13.79 -23.17
N TYR A 283 -14.82 -13.08 -22.15
CA TYR A 283 -15.79 -13.58 -21.17
C TYR A 283 -17.03 -12.68 -21.01
N GLY A 284 -17.20 -11.67 -21.86
CA GLY A 284 -18.26 -10.70 -21.73
C GLY A 284 -18.12 -9.84 -20.44
N LEU A 285 -19.25 -9.36 -19.91
CA LEU A 285 -19.28 -8.54 -18.69
C LEU A 285 -18.76 -9.27 -17.43
N GLU A 286 -18.67 -10.60 -17.47
CA GLU A 286 -18.09 -11.41 -16.37
C GLU A 286 -16.58 -11.20 -16.18
N GLY A 287 -15.88 -10.67 -17.18
CA GLY A 287 -14.45 -10.34 -17.08
C GLY A 287 -14.12 -9.21 -16.10
N VAL A 288 -15.05 -8.28 -15.86
CA VAL A 288 -14.88 -7.18 -14.92
C VAL A 288 -14.73 -7.65 -13.46
N PRO A 289 -15.58 -8.57 -12.95
CA PRO A 289 -15.42 -9.12 -11.61
C PRO A 289 -14.07 -9.80 -11.39
N LYS A 290 -13.50 -10.48 -12.39
CA LYS A 290 -12.18 -11.14 -12.26
C LYS A 290 -11.04 -10.16 -12.02
N THR A 291 -11.01 -9.02 -12.69
CA THR A 291 -9.99 -7.99 -12.52
C THR A 291 -10.11 -7.29 -11.16
N ILE A 292 -11.33 -7.00 -10.73
CA ILE A 292 -11.62 -6.47 -9.39
C ILE A 292 -11.16 -7.46 -8.32
N LYS A 293 -11.53 -8.74 -8.47
CA LYS A 293 -11.11 -9.83 -7.57
C LYS A 293 -9.59 -9.93 -7.50
N CYS A 294 -8.88 -9.87 -8.65
CA CYS A 294 -7.41 -9.90 -8.71
C CYS A 294 -6.79 -8.79 -7.87
N ALA A 295 -7.22 -7.54 -8.04
CA ALA A 295 -6.68 -6.39 -7.31
C ALA A 295 -7.04 -6.46 -5.81
N HIS A 296 -8.26 -6.87 -5.49
CA HIS A 296 -8.76 -7.01 -4.12
C HIS A 296 -8.03 -8.14 -3.36
N GLN A 297 -7.86 -9.30 -3.97
CA GLN A 297 -7.13 -10.44 -3.38
C GLN A 297 -5.62 -10.23 -3.33
N ARG A 298 -5.06 -9.24 -4.00
CA ARG A 298 -3.62 -8.94 -3.93
C ARG A 298 -3.14 -8.71 -2.49
N ALA A 299 -3.99 -8.19 -1.60
CA ALA A 299 -3.65 -8.03 -0.18
C ALA A 299 -3.30 -9.36 0.49
N VAL A 300 -4.06 -10.42 0.17
CA VAL A 300 -3.80 -11.78 0.65
C VAL A 300 -2.47 -12.30 0.10
N HIS A 301 -2.26 -12.17 -1.21
CA HIS A 301 -1.04 -12.66 -1.86
C HIS A 301 0.22 -11.94 -1.34
N LEU A 302 0.16 -10.63 -1.10
CA LEU A 302 1.25 -9.86 -0.49
C LEU A 302 1.52 -10.30 0.95
N PHE A 303 0.47 -10.63 1.70
CA PHE A 303 0.63 -11.12 3.08
C PHE A 303 1.26 -12.53 3.08
N ILE A 304 0.81 -13.44 2.22
CA ILE A 304 1.41 -14.78 2.03
C ILE A 304 2.89 -14.66 1.61
N ASP A 305 3.19 -13.78 0.65
CA ASP A 305 4.55 -13.51 0.19
C ASP A 305 5.47 -13.07 1.34
N SER A 306 4.96 -12.22 2.24
CA SER A 306 5.71 -11.75 3.41
C SER A 306 6.00 -12.85 4.45
N LEU A 307 5.23 -13.93 4.45
CA LEU A 307 5.46 -15.13 5.29
C LEU A 307 6.54 -16.04 4.70
N LEU A 308 6.50 -16.27 3.38
CA LEU A 308 7.34 -17.25 2.69
C LEU A 308 8.70 -16.69 2.28
N ASN A 309 8.77 -15.42 1.87
CA ASN A 309 9.99 -14.75 1.38
C ASN A 309 10.59 -13.84 2.46
N THR A 310 11.14 -14.46 3.52
CA THR A 310 11.61 -13.73 4.73
C THR A 310 12.82 -12.85 4.51
N ASP A 311 13.67 -13.18 3.56
CA ASP A 311 14.86 -12.43 3.13
C ASP A 311 14.54 -11.33 2.11
N GLN A 312 13.36 -11.39 1.51
CA GLN A 312 12.88 -10.43 0.52
C GLN A 312 11.71 -9.58 1.05
N GLN A 313 11.84 -9.05 2.25
CA GLN A 313 10.78 -8.25 2.87
C GLN A 313 10.54 -6.93 2.12
N MET A 314 9.26 -6.55 1.99
CA MET A 314 8.82 -5.35 1.29
C MET A 314 8.82 -4.14 2.23
N THR A 315 9.63 -3.12 1.94
CA THR A 315 9.70 -1.89 2.72
C THR A 315 8.70 -0.86 2.20
N ALA A 316 7.91 -0.30 3.10
CA ALA A 316 6.96 0.78 2.82
C ALA A 316 7.36 2.07 3.54
N TYR A 317 7.04 3.22 2.94
CA TYR A 317 7.50 4.54 3.37
C TYR A 317 6.32 5.44 3.71
N ARG A 318 6.36 6.10 4.86
CA ARG A 318 5.34 7.04 5.30
C ARG A 318 5.33 8.28 4.43
N CYS A 319 4.22 8.55 3.78
CA CYS A 319 4.03 9.68 2.90
C CYS A 319 2.68 10.36 3.14
N ARG A 320 2.54 11.62 2.70
CA ARG A 320 1.27 12.34 2.80
C ARG A 320 0.27 11.83 1.74
N THR A 321 0.76 11.59 0.52
CA THR A 321 -0.02 11.14 -0.62
C THR A 321 0.77 10.14 -1.46
N ASP A 322 0.07 9.33 -2.25
CA ASP A 322 0.63 8.48 -3.30
C ASP A 322 1.41 9.29 -4.35
N HIS A 323 0.88 10.44 -4.79
CA HIS A 323 1.56 11.33 -5.71
C HIS A 323 2.93 11.80 -5.19
N ALA A 324 3.01 12.24 -3.92
CA ALA A 324 4.30 12.61 -3.31
C ALA A 324 5.25 11.42 -3.20
N PHE A 325 4.72 10.20 -3.03
CA PHE A 325 5.51 8.98 -3.05
C PHE A 325 6.04 8.69 -4.47
N ASP A 326 5.21 8.84 -5.50
CA ASP A 326 5.59 8.64 -6.90
C ASP A 326 6.62 9.66 -7.40
N GLN A 327 6.67 10.82 -6.79
CA GLN A 327 7.78 11.78 -6.96
C GLN A 327 9.04 11.42 -6.15
N GLY A 328 9.02 10.32 -5.39
CA GLY A 328 10.15 9.88 -4.56
C GLY A 328 10.45 10.77 -3.36
N LEU A 329 9.53 11.65 -2.93
CA LEU A 329 9.79 12.65 -1.89
C LEU A 329 9.84 12.05 -0.48
N CYS A 330 9.40 10.81 -0.28
CA CYS A 330 9.15 10.21 1.03
C CYS A 330 10.06 9.01 1.38
N LEU A 331 11.10 8.72 0.61
CA LEU A 331 11.98 7.56 0.84
C LEU A 331 12.94 7.72 2.03
N ASP A 332 12.49 8.26 3.16
CA ASP A 332 13.32 8.47 4.34
C ASP A 332 12.81 7.61 5.51
N CYS A 333 13.67 6.73 6.03
CA CYS A 333 13.36 5.83 7.13
C CYS A 333 13.65 6.39 8.52
N LYS A 334 14.23 7.60 8.63
CA LYS A 334 14.51 8.22 9.93
C LYS A 334 13.22 8.44 10.72
N LYS A 335 13.31 8.37 12.05
CA LYS A 335 12.18 8.59 12.97
C LYS A 335 10.99 7.64 12.69
N ASN A 336 11.27 6.36 12.42
CA ASN A 336 10.27 5.32 12.19
C ASN A 336 9.32 5.62 11.00
N ARG A 337 9.84 6.23 9.93
CA ARG A 337 9.04 6.57 8.74
C ARG A 337 8.95 5.43 7.72
N CYS A 338 9.57 4.29 7.99
CA CYS A 338 9.47 3.06 7.22
C CYS A 338 8.87 1.95 8.07
N ASN A 339 8.22 1.00 7.40
CA ASN A 339 7.74 -0.23 8.02
C ASN A 339 7.80 -1.37 6.99
N THR A 340 7.71 -2.59 7.47
CA THR A 340 7.68 -3.79 6.64
C THR A 340 6.23 -4.19 6.38
N LEU A 341 5.85 -4.38 5.12
CA LEU A 341 4.51 -4.84 4.77
C LEU A 341 4.32 -6.31 5.14
N GLY A 342 3.15 -6.66 5.64
CA GLY A 342 2.73 -8.03 5.88
C GLY A 342 3.06 -8.55 7.29
N TYR A 343 3.48 -9.81 7.41
CA TYR A 343 3.67 -10.45 8.72
C TYR A 343 4.71 -9.73 9.59
N GLY A 344 5.77 -9.17 8.97
CA GLY A 344 6.82 -8.40 9.62
C GLY A 344 6.44 -6.96 10.03
N ALA A 345 5.19 -6.54 9.84
CA ALA A 345 4.74 -5.22 10.23
C ALA A 345 4.88 -4.98 11.74
N ARG A 346 5.26 -3.74 12.12
CA ARG A 346 5.50 -3.37 13.51
C ARG A 346 4.65 -2.16 13.90
N LYS A 347 4.10 -2.19 15.12
CA LYS A 347 3.42 -1.03 15.70
C LYS A 347 4.45 0.08 15.94
N VAL A 348 4.15 1.26 15.43
CA VAL A 348 4.97 2.46 15.65
C VAL A 348 4.32 3.28 16.75
N TYR A 349 5.00 3.40 17.89
CA TYR A 349 4.56 4.24 19.00
C TYR A 349 4.81 5.72 18.66
N ASN A 350 3.88 6.59 19.03
CA ASN A 350 3.91 8.05 18.77
C ASN A 350 3.89 8.41 17.28
N GLY A 351 3.29 7.57 16.44
CA GLY A 351 3.08 7.83 15.02
C GLY A 351 1.78 8.59 14.74
N ASP A 352 1.80 9.42 13.70
CA ASP A 352 0.60 9.97 13.10
C ASP A 352 -0.07 8.86 12.27
N TYR A 353 -1.10 8.22 12.81
CA TYR A 353 -1.84 7.13 12.17
C TYR A 353 -2.65 7.59 10.95
N SER A 354 -2.79 8.90 10.74
CA SER A 354 -3.52 9.46 9.60
C SER A 354 -2.76 9.37 8.28
N LYS A 355 -1.47 8.98 8.31
CA LYS A 355 -0.62 8.92 7.11
C LYS A 355 -0.32 7.49 6.71
N GLY A 356 -0.71 7.12 5.50
CA GLY A 356 -0.44 5.83 4.91
C GLY A 356 1.05 5.56 4.65
N LEU A 357 1.37 4.29 4.57
CA LEU A 357 2.66 3.75 4.15
C LEU A 357 2.55 3.26 2.71
N TYR A 358 3.39 3.78 1.84
CA TYR A 358 3.35 3.54 0.40
C TYR A 358 4.55 2.72 -0.05
N LEU A 359 4.33 1.84 -1.03
CA LEU A 359 5.35 1.07 -1.72
C LEU A 359 4.86 0.69 -3.11
N LYS A 360 5.79 0.38 -4.02
CA LYS A 360 5.49 -0.32 -5.28
C LYS A 360 5.71 -1.82 -5.08
N THR A 361 5.05 -2.63 -5.90
CA THR A 361 5.21 -4.09 -5.92
C THR A 361 5.29 -4.61 -7.34
N GLY A 362 5.86 -5.81 -7.51
CA GLY A 362 5.89 -6.52 -8.78
C GLY A 362 4.55 -7.12 -9.18
N THR A 363 4.53 -7.80 -10.32
CA THR A 363 3.35 -8.44 -10.90
C THR A 363 3.06 -9.82 -10.31
N GLN A 364 4.09 -10.50 -9.82
CA GLN A 364 4.04 -11.88 -9.31
C GLN A 364 5.01 -12.05 -8.13
N THR A 365 4.86 -13.14 -7.39
CA THR A 365 5.75 -13.50 -6.28
C THR A 365 7.17 -13.86 -6.77
N PRO A 366 8.23 -13.41 -6.08
CA PRO A 366 8.21 -12.46 -4.97
C PRO A 366 7.84 -11.04 -5.44
N PHE A 367 6.90 -10.40 -4.73
CA PHE A 367 6.38 -9.10 -5.12
C PHE A 367 7.30 -7.93 -4.80
N LYS A 368 8.42 -8.18 -4.13
CA LYS A 368 9.38 -7.14 -3.76
C LYS A 368 9.94 -6.43 -4.97
N VAL A 369 9.98 -5.10 -4.88
CA VAL A 369 10.78 -4.22 -5.75
C VAL A 369 11.62 -3.29 -4.89
N TYR A 370 12.71 -2.77 -5.46
CA TYR A 370 13.60 -1.80 -4.83
C TYR A 370 13.23 -0.39 -5.28
N HIS A 371 13.21 0.56 -4.34
CA HIS A 371 12.75 1.92 -4.56
C HIS A 371 13.93 2.88 -4.66
N TYR A 372 14.00 3.63 -5.77
CA TYR A 372 15.02 4.64 -5.98
C TYR A 372 14.37 6.00 -6.25
N GLN A 373 14.68 7.03 -5.43
CA GLN A 373 14.43 8.40 -5.83
C GLN A 373 15.52 8.81 -6.81
N ILE A 374 15.12 9.19 -8.00
CA ILE A 374 16.01 9.86 -8.94
C ILE A 374 15.71 11.35 -8.97
N LYS A 375 16.77 12.17 -8.94
CA LYS A 375 16.70 13.61 -9.16
C LYS A 375 17.62 13.98 -10.33
N VAL A 376 17.03 14.49 -11.40
CA VAL A 376 17.75 14.92 -12.61
C VAL A 376 17.79 16.44 -12.63
N MET A 377 18.99 17.04 -12.67
CA MET A 377 19.16 18.49 -12.84
C MET A 377 19.26 18.79 -14.32
N VAL A 378 18.29 19.54 -14.84
CA VAL A 378 18.17 19.93 -16.25
C VAL A 378 18.31 21.46 -16.36
N LEU A 379 19.01 21.95 -17.39
CA LEU A 379 19.33 23.36 -17.51
C LEU A 379 18.44 24.13 -18.50
N ASN A 380 17.91 23.44 -19.53
CA ASN A 380 17.27 24.07 -20.68
C ASN A 380 15.74 23.87 -20.82
N LEU A 381 15.08 23.17 -19.87
CA LEU A 381 13.62 23.08 -19.88
C LEU A 381 12.98 24.32 -19.24
N ILE A 382 11.90 24.80 -19.84
CA ILE A 382 11.05 25.91 -19.36
C ILE A 382 9.77 25.35 -18.75
N GLU A 383 9.00 26.18 -18.04
CA GLU A 383 7.88 25.84 -17.15
C GLU A 383 6.73 25.03 -17.77
N GLN A 384 6.65 24.80 -19.03
CA GLN A 384 5.56 24.01 -19.68
C GLN A 384 6.06 22.82 -20.47
N ASP A 385 7.37 22.62 -20.53
CA ASP A 385 7.97 21.56 -21.33
C ASP A 385 7.89 20.21 -20.64
N LYS A 386 7.63 19.17 -21.41
CA LYS A 386 7.72 17.78 -20.97
C LYS A 386 8.81 17.07 -21.74
N ALA A 387 9.72 16.44 -21.05
CA ALA A 387 10.72 15.59 -21.68
C ALA A 387 10.48 14.13 -21.29
N SER A 388 10.38 13.27 -22.29
CA SER A 388 10.29 11.82 -22.09
C SER A 388 11.69 11.23 -22.22
N ILE A 389 12.14 10.55 -21.15
CA ILE A 389 13.43 9.86 -21.11
C ILE A 389 13.23 8.42 -20.66
N SER A 390 14.15 7.55 -21.02
CA SER A 390 14.24 6.21 -20.42
C SER A 390 15.50 6.10 -19.58
N ILE A 391 15.40 5.44 -18.43
CA ILE A 391 16.47 5.32 -17.45
C ILE A 391 16.74 3.85 -17.17
N ALA A 392 18.02 3.45 -17.22
CA ALA A 392 18.47 2.18 -16.66
C ALA A 392 19.52 2.43 -15.56
N LEU A 393 19.53 1.58 -14.56
CA LEU A 393 20.46 1.61 -13.43
C LEU A 393 21.36 0.40 -13.46
N SER A 394 22.68 0.59 -13.44
CA SER A 394 23.66 -0.49 -13.34
C SER A 394 24.28 -0.49 -11.95
N GLY A 395 24.41 -1.67 -11.35
CA GLY A 395 25.05 -1.89 -10.06
C GLY A 395 26.01 -3.06 -10.09
N SER A 396 26.54 -3.42 -8.90
CA SER A 396 27.48 -4.55 -8.76
C SER A 396 26.84 -5.92 -9.01
N GLU A 397 25.52 -6.03 -8.89
CA GLU A 397 24.77 -7.29 -8.97
C GLU A 397 23.87 -7.39 -10.22
N GLY A 398 23.89 -6.37 -11.07
CA GLY A 398 23.13 -6.40 -12.31
C GLY A 398 22.72 -5.03 -12.84
N GLU A 399 21.86 -5.06 -13.85
CA GLU A 399 21.34 -3.88 -14.53
C GLU A 399 19.82 -3.96 -14.63
N SER A 400 19.14 -2.83 -14.43
CA SER A 400 17.70 -2.73 -14.62
C SER A 400 17.34 -2.62 -16.10
N PRO A 401 16.12 -3.01 -16.50
CA PRO A 401 15.59 -2.61 -17.79
C PRO A 401 15.49 -1.09 -17.88
N HIS A 402 15.41 -0.56 -19.10
CA HIS A 402 15.09 0.84 -19.34
C HIS A 402 13.66 1.15 -18.88
N ILE A 403 13.51 2.07 -17.94
CA ILE A 403 12.23 2.50 -17.37
C ILE A 403 11.88 3.85 -17.99
N PRO A 404 10.77 3.97 -18.73
CA PRO A 404 10.32 5.24 -19.29
C PRO A 404 9.80 6.16 -18.16
N ILE A 405 10.21 7.43 -18.20
CA ILE A 405 9.69 8.47 -17.31
C ILE A 405 9.46 9.76 -18.10
N THR A 406 8.48 10.54 -17.66
CA THR A 406 8.24 11.88 -18.17
C THR A 406 8.67 12.89 -17.11
N LEU A 407 9.59 13.76 -17.47
CA LEU A 407 10.00 14.92 -16.67
C LEU A 407 9.00 16.04 -16.95
N SER A 408 8.14 16.37 -16.00
CA SER A 408 7.19 17.48 -16.09
C SER A 408 7.49 18.52 -14.99
N LEU A 409 7.38 19.79 -15.36
CA LEU A 409 7.59 20.93 -14.47
C LEU A 409 6.26 21.41 -13.92
N GLU A 410 5.73 20.77 -12.87
CA GLU A 410 4.64 21.43 -12.14
C GLU A 410 5.17 22.49 -11.15
N HIS A 411 6.37 22.32 -10.59
CA HIS A 411 7.10 23.32 -9.79
C HIS A 411 8.58 22.94 -9.72
N PRO A 412 9.44 23.41 -10.60
CA PRO A 412 10.85 23.08 -10.53
C PRO A 412 11.56 23.94 -9.49
N GLU A 413 11.69 23.44 -8.29
CA GLU A 413 12.71 23.99 -7.40
C GLU A 413 14.08 23.80 -8.05
N ASN A 414 14.70 24.87 -8.50
CA ASN A 414 16.05 24.87 -9.08
C ASN A 414 16.26 23.92 -10.30
N LYS A 415 15.29 23.82 -11.21
CA LYS A 415 15.41 22.98 -12.40
C LYS A 415 15.77 21.52 -12.11
N THR A 416 15.27 20.99 -10.99
CA THR A 416 15.52 19.62 -10.55
C THR A 416 14.24 18.80 -10.55
N TYR A 417 14.20 17.77 -11.37
CA TYR A 417 13.08 16.83 -11.49
C TYR A 417 13.28 15.68 -10.52
N SER A 418 12.24 15.30 -9.81
CA SER A 418 12.25 14.17 -8.89
C SER A 418 11.18 13.17 -9.26
N THR A 419 11.54 11.89 -9.37
CA THR A 419 10.61 10.79 -9.55
C THR A 419 11.06 9.54 -8.82
N LEU A 420 10.15 8.60 -8.64
CA LEU A 420 10.40 7.28 -8.08
C LEU A 420 10.65 6.27 -9.21
N LEU A 421 11.70 5.49 -9.08
CA LEU A 421 11.91 4.28 -9.87
C LEU A 421 11.69 3.05 -8.99
N ALA A 422 11.00 2.05 -9.52
CA ALA A 422 10.82 0.74 -8.88
C ALA A 422 11.50 -0.33 -9.76
N VAL A 423 12.44 -1.06 -9.19
CA VAL A 423 13.26 -2.06 -9.90
C VAL A 423 13.05 -3.42 -9.26
N GLY A 424 12.72 -4.44 -10.06
CA GLY A 424 12.36 -5.78 -9.59
C GLY A 424 13.54 -6.64 -9.11
N LEU A 425 14.78 -6.15 -9.24
CA LEU A 425 15.99 -6.88 -8.83
C LEU A 425 16.87 -6.00 -7.94
N GLY A 426 17.60 -6.62 -7.03
CA GLY A 426 18.65 -5.96 -6.26
C GLY A 426 19.82 -5.64 -7.18
N LEU A 427 20.26 -4.38 -7.17
CA LEU A 427 21.38 -3.94 -8.01
C LEU A 427 22.72 -3.91 -7.26
N GLY A 428 22.70 -4.20 -5.95
CA GLY A 428 23.88 -4.04 -5.11
C GLY A 428 24.33 -2.58 -5.05
N GLU A 429 25.62 -2.34 -5.12
CA GLU A 429 26.21 -1.02 -5.13
C GLU A 429 26.04 -0.36 -6.51
N LEU A 430 25.32 0.78 -6.57
CA LEU A 430 25.05 1.48 -7.83
C LEU A 430 26.35 2.02 -8.43
N GLN A 431 26.59 1.71 -9.70
CA GLN A 431 27.81 2.08 -10.45
C GLN A 431 27.55 3.12 -11.53
N ALA A 432 26.42 3.00 -12.26
CA ALA A 432 26.10 3.90 -13.35
C ALA A 432 24.59 4.14 -13.49
N VAL A 433 24.25 5.23 -14.17
CA VAL A 433 22.91 5.58 -14.66
C VAL A 433 22.98 5.79 -16.16
N HIS A 434 22.14 5.10 -16.88
CA HIS A 434 22.01 5.22 -18.32
C HIS A 434 20.77 6.02 -18.66
N LEU A 435 20.91 7.10 -19.42
CA LEU A 435 19.81 7.94 -19.89
C LEU A 435 19.71 7.90 -21.42
N ARG A 436 18.49 7.78 -21.90
CA ARG A 436 18.15 7.92 -23.31
C ARG A 436 16.98 8.89 -23.46
N LEU A 437 17.14 9.93 -24.27
CA LEU A 437 16.06 10.84 -24.61
C LEU A 437 15.13 10.16 -25.60
N THR A 438 13.82 10.06 -25.27
CA THR A 438 12.81 9.44 -26.13
C THR A 438 11.91 10.47 -26.81
N GLY A 439 11.78 11.68 -26.26
CA GLY A 439 11.04 12.77 -26.86
C GLY A 439 11.07 14.04 -26.00
N VAL A 440 10.87 15.18 -26.62
CA VAL A 440 10.59 16.45 -25.96
C VAL A 440 9.29 16.99 -26.54
N GLU A 441 8.29 17.16 -25.71
CA GLU A 441 7.04 17.81 -26.05
C GLU A 441 7.15 19.29 -25.68
N ASP A 442 7.42 20.13 -26.68
CA ASP A 442 7.41 21.58 -26.58
C ASP A 442 6.11 22.10 -27.21
N TRP A 443 5.23 22.63 -26.38
CA TRP A 443 3.94 23.19 -26.80
C TRP A 443 4.14 24.41 -27.75
N SER A 444 5.23 25.17 -27.61
CA SER A 444 5.56 26.30 -28.48
C SER A 444 6.03 25.87 -29.87
N ASN A 445 6.69 24.72 -29.97
CA ASN A 445 7.16 24.16 -31.24
C ASN A 445 6.07 23.45 -32.06
N TRP A 446 4.94 23.04 -31.42
CA TRP A 446 3.81 22.49 -32.16
C TRP A 446 3.24 23.53 -33.16
N TRP A 447 3.06 24.79 -32.74
CA TRP A 447 2.63 25.89 -33.61
C TRP A 447 3.71 26.24 -34.66
N ARG A 448 5.01 26.23 -34.32
CA ARG A 448 6.09 26.43 -35.29
C ARG A 448 6.17 25.32 -36.33
N ARG A 449 5.95 24.05 -35.95
CA ARG A 449 5.89 22.90 -36.88
C ARG A 449 4.72 22.99 -37.84
N ILE A 450 3.58 23.51 -37.41
CA ILE A 450 2.43 23.74 -38.31
C ILE A 450 2.70 24.91 -39.27
N MET A 451 3.39 25.96 -38.81
CA MET A 451 3.62 27.19 -39.61
C MET A 451 4.89 27.14 -40.47
N ASN A 452 5.91 26.38 -40.12
CA ASN A 452 7.14 26.23 -40.90
C ASN A 452 7.20 24.85 -41.58
N ARG A 453 6.89 24.83 -42.86
CA ARG A 453 6.98 23.65 -43.73
C ARG A 453 8.43 23.21 -44.09
N ASN A 454 9.47 23.92 -43.63
CA ASN A 454 10.88 23.60 -43.84
C ASN A 454 11.50 23.20 -42.51
N GLY A 455 11.41 21.91 -42.18
CA GLY A 455 11.85 21.38 -40.91
C GLY A 455 13.34 21.07 -40.89
N ASP A 456 14.12 21.86 -40.21
CA ASP A 456 15.34 21.37 -39.57
C ASP A 456 14.93 20.72 -38.21
N SER A 457 15.05 19.40 -38.15
CA SER A 457 14.64 18.56 -37.03
C SER A 457 15.67 18.47 -35.88
N ASN A 458 16.54 19.49 -35.74
CA ASN A 458 17.77 19.37 -34.94
C ASN A 458 17.74 19.96 -33.52
N ASP A 459 16.64 20.51 -33.01
CA ASP A 459 16.66 21.25 -31.76
C ASP A 459 15.94 20.60 -30.55
N THR A 460 15.78 19.28 -30.54
CA THR A 460 15.23 18.59 -29.34
C THR A 460 16.36 17.98 -28.53
N GLU A 461 17.08 18.84 -27.82
CA GLU A 461 18.18 18.45 -26.95
C GLU A 461 17.82 18.73 -25.47
N LEU A 462 18.14 17.80 -24.59
CA LEU A 462 17.97 17.96 -23.13
C LEU A 462 19.35 18.09 -22.46
N ILE A 463 19.61 19.22 -21.79
CA ILE A 463 20.90 19.46 -21.14
C ILE A 463 20.83 19.03 -19.66
N VAL A 464 21.53 17.95 -19.33
CA VAL A 464 21.59 17.38 -17.98
C VAL A 464 22.92 17.74 -17.31
N ALA A 465 22.85 18.34 -16.11
CA ALA A 465 24.04 18.72 -15.35
C ALA A 465 24.55 17.55 -14.50
N LYS A 466 23.68 16.95 -13.70
CA LYS A 466 24.02 15.81 -12.83
C LYS A 466 22.76 15.09 -12.36
N ILE A 467 22.94 13.87 -11.86
CA ILE A 467 21.87 13.01 -11.37
C ILE A 467 22.16 12.66 -9.91
N ARG A 468 21.14 12.66 -9.08
CA ARG A 468 21.22 12.14 -7.72
C ARG A 468 20.26 10.98 -7.56
N LEU A 469 20.76 9.84 -7.12
CA LEU A 469 19.95 8.69 -6.69
C LEU A 469 19.96 8.57 -5.17
N LYS A 470 18.81 8.19 -4.62
CA LYS A 470 18.68 7.73 -3.23
C LYS A 470 18.00 6.37 -3.25
N CYS A 471 18.67 5.34 -2.76
CA CYS A 471 18.06 4.04 -2.53
C CYS A 471 17.15 4.10 -1.30
N GLY A 472 15.93 3.59 -1.42
CA GLY A 472 14.96 3.55 -0.33
C GLY A 472 15.34 2.52 0.75
N GLU A 473 15.82 1.36 0.35
CA GLU A 473 16.16 0.27 1.26
C GLU A 473 17.46 0.52 2.02
N SER A 474 18.54 0.86 1.33
CA SER A 474 19.86 1.14 1.97
C SER A 474 19.96 2.56 2.54
N GLN A 475 19.07 3.49 2.15
CA GLN A 475 19.12 4.91 2.48
C GLN A 475 20.35 5.65 1.93
N GLU A 476 21.16 5.00 1.08
CA GLU A 476 22.33 5.57 0.44
C GLU A 476 21.93 6.65 -0.58
N LYS A 477 22.75 7.70 -0.66
CA LYS A 477 22.61 8.80 -1.62
C LYS A 477 23.87 8.90 -2.46
N THR A 478 23.75 8.76 -3.77
CA THR A 478 24.87 8.77 -4.69
C THR A 478 24.64 9.81 -5.80
N TRP A 479 25.71 10.52 -6.17
CA TRP A 479 25.72 11.45 -7.29
C TRP A 479 26.38 10.80 -8.50
N PHE A 480 25.79 11.04 -9.67
CA PHE A 480 26.27 10.58 -10.95
C PHE A 480 26.50 11.76 -11.90
N CYS A 481 27.65 11.75 -12.56
CA CYS A 481 28.16 12.80 -13.42
C CYS A 481 28.64 12.19 -14.75
N ASP A 482 28.63 12.98 -15.81
CA ASP A 482 29.41 12.66 -17.00
C ASP A 482 30.90 12.75 -16.67
N GLN A 483 31.70 11.84 -17.19
CA GLN A 483 33.16 11.82 -16.96
C GLN A 483 33.93 12.85 -17.79
N THR A 484 33.34 13.24 -18.92
CA THR A 484 34.01 14.02 -19.95
C THR A 484 33.60 15.49 -20.01
N ALA A 485 32.41 15.80 -19.47
CA ALA A 485 31.81 17.13 -19.55
C ALA A 485 31.13 17.56 -18.27
N ALA A 486 31.11 18.86 -18.00
CA ALA A 486 30.37 19.43 -16.87
C ALA A 486 28.84 19.34 -17.03
N VAL A 487 28.39 19.26 -18.26
CA VAL A 487 26.99 19.08 -18.67
C VAL A 487 26.91 18.11 -19.85
N THR A 488 25.85 17.34 -19.92
CA THR A 488 25.63 16.34 -20.98
C THR A 488 24.46 16.76 -21.85
N HIS A 489 24.69 16.84 -23.15
CA HIS A 489 23.69 17.12 -24.15
C HIS A 489 23.05 15.81 -24.62
N LEU A 490 21.86 15.49 -24.09
CA LEU A 490 21.10 14.30 -24.48
C LEU A 490 20.41 14.56 -25.83
N LYS A 491 20.81 13.80 -26.83
CA LYS A 491 20.18 13.80 -28.16
C LYS A 491 19.28 12.58 -28.32
N PRO A 492 18.18 12.65 -29.11
CA PRO A 492 17.32 11.51 -29.37
C PRO A 492 18.12 10.29 -29.88
N ALA A 493 17.67 9.09 -29.51
CA ALA A 493 18.24 7.80 -29.88
C ALA A 493 19.68 7.49 -29.40
N LYS A 494 20.35 8.43 -28.73
CA LYS A 494 21.68 8.19 -28.15
C LYS A 494 21.57 7.92 -26.64
N GLU A 495 22.25 6.88 -26.18
CA GLU A 495 22.38 6.58 -24.74
C GLU A 495 23.60 7.30 -24.17
N HIS A 496 23.42 7.85 -22.99
CA HIS A 496 24.46 8.52 -22.22
C HIS A 496 24.63 7.86 -20.85
N LYS A 497 25.88 7.54 -20.51
CA LYS A 497 26.27 6.91 -19.27
C LYS A 497 26.79 7.95 -18.27
N PHE A 498 26.18 8.00 -17.11
CA PHE A 498 26.63 8.79 -15.97
C PHE A 498 27.22 7.82 -14.93
N VAL A 499 28.41 8.10 -14.43
CA VAL A 499 29.08 7.30 -13.39
C VAL A 499 29.15 8.06 -12.08
N ARG A 500 29.51 7.39 -10.99
CA ARG A 500 29.68 8.05 -9.68
C ARG A 500 30.59 9.26 -9.83
N CYS A 501 30.11 10.42 -9.37
CA CYS A 501 30.93 11.63 -9.39
C CYS A 501 32.18 11.42 -8.52
N GLN A 502 33.37 11.67 -9.06
CA GLN A 502 34.58 11.71 -8.27
C GLN A 502 34.50 12.92 -7.34
N HIS A 503 34.48 12.68 -6.02
CA HIS A 503 34.68 13.75 -5.07
C HIS A 503 36.11 14.28 -5.26
N SER A 504 36.27 15.41 -5.95
CA SER A 504 37.50 16.20 -5.76
C SER A 504 37.57 16.47 -4.26
N LYS A 505 38.52 15.85 -3.59
CA LYS A 505 38.91 16.25 -2.23
C LYS A 505 39.37 17.73 -2.34
N LYS A 506 38.42 18.68 -2.25
CA LYS A 506 38.77 20.02 -1.88
C LYS A 506 39.51 19.88 -0.56
N LYS A 507 40.87 19.93 -0.61
CA LYS A 507 41.71 20.18 0.55
C LYS A 507 41.00 21.28 1.30
N LYS A 508 40.56 21.01 2.53
CA LYS A 508 40.36 22.04 3.54
C LYS A 508 41.69 22.72 3.68
N ARG A 509 41.96 23.71 2.84
CA ARG A 509 43.01 24.68 3.09
C ARG A 509 42.58 25.36 4.38
N SER A 510 43.28 24.98 5.41
CA SER A 510 43.34 25.53 6.73
C SER A 510 43.08 27.02 6.70
N SER A 511 41.95 27.45 7.23
CA SER A 511 41.73 28.82 7.71
C SER A 511 42.51 29.12 9.00
N ARG A 512 43.63 28.41 9.25
CA ARG A 512 44.52 28.63 10.39
C ARG A 512 45.66 29.64 10.14
N ASN A 513 45.85 30.09 8.90
CA ASN A 513 46.92 31.02 8.57
C ASN A 513 46.46 32.48 8.39
N LEU A 514 45.30 32.87 8.88
CA LEU A 514 44.87 34.29 8.84
C LEU A 514 44.71 34.90 10.24
N GLN A 515 45.01 34.17 11.31
CA GLN A 515 44.94 34.69 12.69
C GLN A 515 46.30 34.93 13.32
N ASP A 516 47.40 34.48 12.70
CA ASP A 516 48.77 34.65 13.26
C ASP A 516 49.54 35.85 12.67
N ASN A 517 48.90 36.68 11.80
CA ASN A 517 49.56 37.88 11.23
C ASN A 517 48.98 39.22 11.70
N ILE A 518 48.19 39.27 12.78
CA ILE A 518 47.67 40.51 13.36
C ILE A 518 48.34 40.84 14.73
N HIS A 519 49.33 40.06 15.18
CA HIS A 519 49.96 40.26 16.48
C HIS A 519 51.40 40.78 16.43
N SER A 520 51.82 41.49 15.39
CA SER A 520 53.10 42.09 15.31
C SER A 520 53.11 43.52 14.73
N GLN A 521 52.27 44.42 15.21
CA GLN A 521 52.51 45.87 15.13
C GLN A 521 51.84 46.52 16.34
N GLY A 522 52.66 46.78 17.38
CA GLY A 522 52.27 47.55 18.54
C GLY A 522 52.16 49.03 18.24
N PHE A 523 51.19 49.70 18.81
CA PHE A 523 51.22 51.09 19.21
C PHE A 523 50.31 51.28 20.44
N PRO A 524 50.59 52.31 21.29
CA PRO A 524 50.49 52.22 22.74
C PRO A 524 49.16 52.71 23.32
N ILE A 525 48.94 52.23 24.51
CA ILE A 525 47.83 52.44 25.42
C ILE A 525 47.81 53.88 25.98
N SER A 526 46.63 54.46 26.11
CA SER A 526 46.37 55.47 27.16
C SER A 526 44.97 55.19 27.75
N PRO A 527 44.85 55.33 29.09
CA PRO A 527 43.65 54.82 29.79
C PRO A 527 42.64 55.94 30.09
N ARG A 528 41.32 55.62 30.09
CA ARG A 528 40.33 56.41 30.87
C ARG A 528 39.13 55.61 31.23
N GLN A 529 39.09 55.35 32.52
CA GLN A 529 38.03 55.69 33.50
C GLN A 529 36.69 54.91 33.42
N THR A 530 36.53 54.13 34.44
CA THR A 530 35.35 53.63 35.13
C THR A 530 34.23 54.65 35.29
N LYS A 531 32.97 54.19 35.07
CA LYS A 531 31.82 54.61 35.88
C LYS A 531 30.92 53.44 36.11
N THR A 532 30.80 53.12 37.34
CA THR A 532 29.73 52.38 38.03
C THR A 532 28.43 53.18 38.04
N GLU A 533 27.28 52.47 37.99
CA GLU A 533 26.00 52.74 38.65
C GLU A 533 25.05 51.61 38.15
N GLU A 534 24.70 50.66 38.98
CA GLU A 534 23.69 50.56 40.04
C GLU A 534 22.25 50.54 39.47
N SER A 535 21.64 49.39 39.70
CA SER A 535 20.29 49.04 40.19
C SER A 535 19.07 49.76 39.62
N GLU A 536 18.02 49.05 39.25
CA GLU A 536 16.83 48.74 40.04
C GLU A 536 15.75 48.07 39.17
N THR A 537 15.26 47.02 39.67
CA THR A 537 13.88 46.50 39.76
C THR A 537 12.76 47.07 38.90
N GLY A 538 11.98 46.17 38.32
CA GLY A 538 10.63 46.34 37.76
C GLY A 538 10.16 45.06 37.11
#